data_f2283d71ae43ff303bb8c8b7171ec3c7
#
_entry.id   f2283d71ae43ff303bb8c8b7171ec3c7
#
_cell.length_a   1.000
_cell.length_b   1.000
_cell.length_c   1.000
_cell.angle_alpha   90.00
_cell.angle_beta   90.00
_cell.angle_gamma   90.00
#
_symmetry.space_group_name_H-M   'P 1'
#
loop_
_entity.id
_entity.type
_entity.pdbx_description
1 polymer ?
#
loop_
_entity_poly.entity_id
_entity_poly.type
_entity_poly.pdbx_seq_one_letter_code
_entity_poly.pdbx_strand_id
1 'polypeptide(L)'
;MSDNSLLQFNLMDSVSMYQKLDDAIVYATKCHSGQLRKVFHIPYILHPMEVATIISSMTPDEDLIIAGLLHDVIEECNVDAKEIKELFGARVAALVQSETEDKLAERPPGETWVQRKEESLLMLQMTPDLDVKILWLGDKLSNIRSFNR
;
A
#
# COMPACT_ATOMS: atom_id res chain seq x y z
N MET A 1 46.11 2.50 -1.09
CA MET A 1 45.05 3.51 -0.99
C MET A 1 43.87 3.01 -1.77
N SER A 2 42.91 2.40 -1.12
CA SER A 2 41.72 1.80 -1.75
C SER A 2 40.73 2.90 -2.11
N ASP A 3 40.36 2.89 -3.36
CA ASP A 3 39.52 3.86 -4.01
C ASP A 3 38.08 3.76 -3.49
N ASN A 4 37.80 4.43 -2.39
CA ASN A 4 36.49 4.49 -1.71
C ASN A 4 35.58 5.56 -2.34
N SER A 5 36.11 6.33 -3.30
CA SER A 5 35.38 7.44 -3.95
C SER A 5 34.39 6.98 -5.02
N LEU A 6 34.71 5.90 -5.75
CA LEU A 6 33.84 5.35 -6.80
C LEU A 6 32.60 4.64 -6.24
N LEU A 7 32.72 4.00 -5.07
CA LEU A 7 31.57 3.35 -4.41
C LEU A 7 30.61 4.38 -3.80
N GLN A 8 31.13 5.52 -3.30
CA GLN A 8 30.28 6.59 -2.79
C GLN A 8 29.50 7.34 -3.88
N PHE A 9 30.12 7.52 -5.06
CA PHE A 9 29.48 8.21 -6.19
C PHE A 9 28.30 7.38 -6.75
N ASN A 10 28.47 6.08 -6.92
CA ASN A 10 27.44 5.18 -7.43
C ASN A 10 26.27 4.97 -6.45
N LEU A 11 26.50 5.08 -5.14
CA LEU A 11 25.41 5.00 -4.14
C LEU A 11 24.53 6.26 -4.13
N MET A 12 25.12 7.45 -4.31
CA MET A 12 24.34 8.70 -4.30
C MET A 12 23.46 8.85 -5.54
N ASP A 13 23.92 8.45 -6.72
CA ASP A 13 23.13 8.50 -7.96
C ASP A 13 21.99 7.45 -7.97
N SER A 14 22.19 6.28 -7.35
CA SER A 14 21.15 5.25 -7.24
C SER A 14 20.07 5.58 -6.21
N VAL A 15 20.42 6.30 -5.15
CA VAL A 15 19.46 6.75 -4.11
C VAL A 15 18.48 7.78 -4.68
N SER A 16 18.89 8.65 -5.60
CA SER A 16 18.01 9.64 -6.20
C SER A 16 16.97 9.07 -7.18
N MET A 17 17.23 7.89 -7.76
CA MET A 17 16.35 7.28 -8.77
C MET A 17 15.07 6.69 -8.16
N TYR A 18 15.08 6.30 -6.88
CA TYR A 18 13.94 5.69 -6.17
C TYR A 18 13.52 6.48 -4.94
N GLN A 19 13.83 7.78 -4.89
CA GLN A 19 13.56 8.63 -3.73
C GLN A 19 12.08 8.61 -3.32
N LYS A 20 11.18 8.60 -4.29
CA LYS A 20 9.73 8.58 -4.05
C LYS A 20 9.29 7.29 -3.35
N LEU A 21 9.85 6.15 -3.75
CA LEU A 21 9.60 4.86 -3.09
C LEU A 21 10.17 4.83 -1.68
N ASP A 22 11.40 5.33 -1.48
CA ASP A 22 12.03 5.42 -0.15
C ASP A 22 11.20 6.28 0.80
N ASP A 23 10.73 7.44 0.33
CA ASP A 23 9.86 8.33 1.10
C ASP A 23 8.52 7.65 1.45
N ALA A 24 7.96 6.87 0.55
CA ALA A 24 6.73 6.12 0.79
C ALA A 24 6.91 5.01 1.84
N ILE A 25 8.06 4.31 1.84
CA ILE A 25 8.40 3.31 2.86
C ILE A 25 8.49 3.97 4.24
N VAL A 26 9.19 5.09 4.33
CA VAL A 26 9.33 5.85 5.59
C VAL A 26 7.98 6.37 6.06
N TYR A 27 7.17 6.90 5.15
CA TYR A 27 5.84 7.42 5.45
C TYR A 27 4.91 6.31 5.97
N ALA A 28 4.77 5.20 5.25
CA ALA A 28 3.96 4.06 5.67
C ALA A 28 4.38 3.51 7.02
N THR A 29 5.70 3.41 7.27
CA THR A 29 6.25 2.95 8.55
C THR A 29 5.85 3.87 9.70
N LYS A 30 5.86 5.19 9.51
CA LYS A 30 5.41 6.16 10.51
C LYS A 30 3.92 6.07 10.76
N CYS A 31 3.10 5.97 9.69
CA CYS A 31 1.65 5.87 9.81
C CYS A 31 1.21 4.64 10.62
N HIS A 32 1.83 3.49 10.36
CA HIS A 32 1.51 2.22 11.02
C HIS A 32 2.32 1.97 12.31
N SER A 33 3.02 3.00 12.83
CA SER A 33 3.83 2.85 14.05
C SER A 33 2.97 2.43 15.25
N GLY A 34 3.38 1.36 15.92
CA GLY A 34 2.67 0.82 17.08
C GLY A 34 1.44 -0.03 16.75
N GLN A 35 1.02 -0.12 15.49
CA GLN A 35 -0.08 -0.99 15.09
C GLN A 35 0.38 -2.45 14.94
N LEU A 36 -0.50 -3.38 15.31
CA LEU A 36 -0.27 -4.82 15.21
C LEU A 36 -1.35 -5.49 14.37
N ARG A 37 -0.97 -6.52 13.60
CA ARG A 37 -1.92 -7.42 12.93
C ARG A 37 -2.69 -8.23 13.97
N LYS A 38 -4.01 -8.31 13.83
CA LYS A 38 -4.93 -8.88 14.84
C LYS A 38 -4.64 -10.35 15.16
N VAL A 39 -4.25 -11.16 14.20
CA VAL A 39 -4.10 -12.61 14.38
C VAL A 39 -2.74 -12.97 14.97
N PHE A 40 -1.65 -12.37 14.49
CA PHE A 40 -0.29 -12.78 14.85
C PHE A 40 0.43 -11.81 15.78
N HIS A 41 -0.18 -10.67 16.10
CA HIS A 41 0.42 -9.60 16.90
C HIS A 41 1.81 -9.14 16.43
N ILE A 42 2.07 -9.24 15.11
CA ILE A 42 3.27 -8.71 14.47
C ILE A 42 3.04 -7.26 14.00
N PRO A 43 4.10 -6.46 13.80
CA PRO A 43 3.98 -5.10 13.30
C PRO A 43 3.15 -5.02 12.01
N TYR A 44 2.16 -4.10 12.00
CA TYR A 44 1.23 -3.98 10.86
C TYR A 44 1.92 -3.65 9.55
N ILE A 45 3.00 -2.85 9.60
CA ILE A 45 3.77 -2.43 8.42
C ILE A 45 4.25 -3.60 7.55
N LEU A 46 4.43 -4.79 8.11
CA LEU A 46 4.83 -5.96 7.34
C LEU A 46 3.82 -6.36 6.26
N HIS A 47 2.53 -6.05 6.46
CA HIS A 47 1.50 -6.30 5.46
C HIS A 47 1.64 -5.39 4.23
N PRO A 48 1.61 -4.05 4.33
CA PRO A 48 1.80 -3.20 3.17
C PRO A 48 3.17 -3.39 2.49
N MET A 49 4.22 -3.73 3.21
CA MET A 49 5.51 -4.11 2.61
C MET A 49 5.40 -5.41 1.79
N GLU A 50 4.67 -6.42 2.26
CA GLU A 50 4.42 -7.65 1.50
C GLU A 50 3.57 -7.35 0.26
N VAL A 51 2.53 -6.52 0.38
CA VAL A 51 1.69 -6.09 -0.76
C VAL A 51 2.54 -5.42 -1.83
N ALA A 52 3.37 -4.45 -1.47
CA ALA A 52 4.28 -3.79 -2.41
C ALA A 52 5.25 -4.78 -3.08
N THR A 53 5.78 -5.74 -2.34
CA THR A 53 6.66 -6.80 -2.86
C THR A 53 5.94 -7.70 -3.85
N ILE A 54 4.69 -8.08 -3.57
CA ILE A 54 3.85 -8.86 -4.49
C ILE A 54 3.61 -8.08 -5.78
N ILE A 55 3.22 -6.79 -5.68
CA ILE A 55 2.99 -5.92 -6.84
C ILE A 55 4.26 -5.78 -7.67
N SER A 56 5.43 -5.58 -7.05
CA SER A 56 6.70 -5.46 -7.77
C SER A 56 7.09 -6.71 -8.56
N SER A 57 6.54 -7.87 -8.20
CA SER A 57 6.71 -9.11 -8.98
C SER A 57 5.83 -9.16 -10.23
N MET A 58 4.80 -8.32 -10.32
CA MET A 58 3.86 -8.26 -11.45
C MET A 58 4.14 -7.09 -12.38
N THR A 59 4.68 -5.98 -11.87
CA THR A 59 4.94 -4.77 -12.63
C THR A 59 6.10 -3.96 -12.05
N PRO A 60 6.91 -3.28 -12.89
CA PRO A 60 7.94 -2.34 -12.44
C PRO A 60 7.38 -0.92 -12.17
N ASP A 61 6.08 -0.71 -12.22
CA ASP A 61 5.43 0.58 -12.06
C ASP A 61 5.58 1.10 -10.62
N GLU A 62 6.40 2.14 -10.44
CA GLU A 62 6.72 2.71 -9.13
C GLU A 62 5.47 3.26 -8.42
N ASP A 63 4.57 3.94 -9.13
CA ASP A 63 3.35 4.50 -8.54
C ASP A 63 2.43 3.40 -8.01
N LEU A 64 2.36 2.27 -8.71
CA LEU A 64 1.54 1.15 -8.29
C LEU A 64 2.15 0.41 -7.09
N ILE A 65 3.48 0.28 -7.04
CA ILE A 65 4.20 -0.28 -5.89
C ILE A 65 4.02 0.62 -4.66
N ILE A 66 4.13 1.95 -4.83
CA ILE A 66 3.89 2.94 -3.77
C ILE A 66 2.43 2.88 -3.30
N ALA A 67 1.47 2.75 -4.21
CA ALA A 67 0.07 2.57 -3.83
C ALA A 67 -0.13 1.31 -2.98
N GLY A 68 0.58 0.23 -3.27
CA GLY A 68 0.60 -0.98 -2.43
C GLY A 68 1.14 -0.75 -1.01
N LEU A 69 2.17 0.10 -0.86
CA LEU A 69 2.68 0.50 0.46
C LEU A 69 1.69 1.36 1.24
N LEU A 70 0.88 2.14 0.55
CA LEU A 70 0.01 3.16 1.16
C LEU A 70 -1.47 2.75 1.19
N HIS A 71 -1.85 1.56 0.69
CA HIS A 71 -3.25 1.20 0.45
C HIS A 71 -4.14 1.30 1.71
N ASP A 72 -3.58 1.02 2.89
CA ASP A 72 -4.31 1.00 4.15
C ASP A 72 -4.20 2.30 4.97
N VAL A 73 -3.37 3.29 4.57
CA VAL A 73 -3.12 4.48 5.42
C VAL A 73 -4.36 5.35 5.61
N ILE A 74 -5.24 5.43 4.62
CA ILE A 74 -6.51 6.17 4.74
C ILE A 74 -7.41 5.49 5.78
N GLU A 75 -7.57 4.17 5.71
CA GLU A 75 -8.47 3.44 6.59
C GLU A 75 -7.94 3.25 8.00
N GLU A 76 -6.67 2.89 8.13
CA GLU A 76 -6.08 2.44 9.38
C GLU A 76 -5.30 3.55 10.13
N CYS A 77 -4.91 4.63 9.43
CA CYS A 77 -4.12 5.70 10.01
C CYS A 77 -4.83 7.07 9.95
N ASN A 78 -6.05 7.12 9.44
CA ASN A 78 -6.86 8.36 9.31
C ASN A 78 -6.14 9.46 8.50
N VAL A 79 -5.43 9.05 7.44
CA VAL A 79 -4.75 9.94 6.51
C VAL A 79 -5.74 10.46 5.48
N ASP A 80 -5.64 11.74 5.11
CA ASP A 80 -6.44 12.32 4.04
C ASP A 80 -5.83 12.00 2.66
N ALA A 81 -6.67 11.62 1.71
CA ALA A 81 -6.26 11.42 0.31
C ALA A 81 -5.56 12.63 -0.32
N LYS A 82 -5.89 13.84 0.15
CA LYS A 82 -5.23 15.08 -0.26
C LYS A 82 -3.75 15.09 0.14
N GLU A 83 -3.42 14.64 1.34
CA GLU A 83 -2.04 14.52 1.83
C GLU A 83 -1.25 13.53 0.95
N ILE A 84 -1.83 12.37 0.62
CA ILE A 84 -1.20 11.40 -0.28
C ILE A 84 -0.95 12.02 -1.66
N LYS A 85 -1.91 12.78 -2.17
CA LYS A 85 -1.78 13.48 -3.46
C LYS A 85 -0.65 14.52 -3.45
N GLU A 86 -0.51 15.27 -2.37
CA GLU A 86 0.54 16.28 -2.24
C GLU A 86 1.93 15.67 -2.13
N LEU A 87 2.07 14.54 -1.41
CA LEU A 87 3.35 13.87 -1.19
C LEU A 87 3.76 12.93 -2.33
N PHE A 88 2.82 12.18 -2.89
CA PHE A 88 3.11 11.06 -3.81
C PHE A 88 2.45 11.20 -5.19
N GLY A 89 1.65 12.24 -5.40
CA GLY A 89 1.03 12.55 -6.68
C GLY A 89 -0.40 12.01 -6.83
N ALA A 90 -1.10 12.56 -7.84
CA ALA A 90 -2.53 12.32 -8.05
C ALA A 90 -2.84 10.85 -8.38
N ARG A 91 -1.95 10.17 -9.14
CA ARG A 91 -2.16 8.77 -9.54
C ARG A 91 -2.08 7.84 -8.33
N VAL A 92 -1.07 8.00 -7.47
CA VAL A 92 -0.95 7.22 -6.23
C VAL A 92 -2.17 7.44 -5.34
N ALA A 93 -2.58 8.69 -5.14
CA ALA A 93 -3.77 9.00 -4.34
C ALA A 93 -5.05 8.35 -4.89
N ALA A 94 -5.26 8.37 -6.20
CA ALA A 94 -6.42 7.75 -6.84
C ALA A 94 -6.42 6.21 -6.65
N LEU A 95 -5.26 5.57 -6.80
CA LEU A 95 -5.10 4.13 -6.58
C LEU A 95 -5.38 3.76 -5.11
N VAL A 96 -4.82 4.49 -4.15
CA VAL A 96 -5.06 4.25 -2.72
C VAL A 96 -6.54 4.44 -2.38
N GLN A 97 -7.20 5.47 -2.91
CA GLN A 97 -8.63 5.68 -2.71
C GLN A 97 -9.48 4.55 -3.28
N SER A 98 -9.06 3.91 -4.39
CA SER A 98 -9.80 2.78 -4.98
C SER A 98 -9.85 1.54 -4.08
N GLU A 99 -8.90 1.38 -3.17
CA GLU A 99 -8.88 0.30 -2.17
C GLU A 99 -9.60 0.67 -0.87
N THR A 100 -9.82 1.97 -0.63
CA THR A 100 -10.46 2.44 0.60
C THR A 100 -11.94 2.05 0.60
N GLU A 101 -12.33 1.16 1.51
CA GLU A 101 -13.73 0.80 1.70
C GLU A 101 -14.48 1.93 2.42
N ASP A 102 -15.68 2.26 1.93
CA ASP A 102 -16.58 3.16 2.66
C ASP A 102 -17.06 2.44 3.93
N LYS A 103 -16.45 2.76 5.05
CA LYS A 103 -16.91 2.30 6.37
C LYS A 103 -18.20 3.07 6.64
N LEU A 104 -19.37 2.48 6.32
CA LEU A 104 -20.68 3.02 6.66
C LEU A 104 -20.70 3.37 8.15
N ALA A 105 -20.45 4.65 8.46
CA ALA A 105 -20.09 5.15 9.78
C ALA A 105 -21.19 4.96 10.83
N GLU A 106 -22.41 4.63 10.41
CA GLU A 106 -23.60 4.51 11.26
C GLU A 106 -23.89 3.10 11.78
N ARG A 107 -23.09 2.08 11.36
CA ARG A 107 -23.32 0.67 11.75
C ARG A 107 -22.04 0.00 12.27
N PRO A 108 -22.17 -0.94 13.22
CA PRO A 108 -21.02 -1.73 13.67
C PRO A 108 -20.30 -2.41 12.49
N PRO A 109 -18.95 -2.40 12.46
CA PRO A 109 -18.17 -2.95 11.35
C PRO A 109 -18.51 -4.42 10.99
N GLY A 110 -18.92 -5.23 11.98
CA GLY A 110 -19.32 -6.62 11.78
C GLY A 110 -20.63 -6.79 11.00
N GLU A 111 -21.58 -5.86 11.17
CA GLU A 111 -22.90 -5.93 10.50
C GLU A 111 -22.82 -5.54 9.01
N THR A 112 -21.83 -4.73 8.63
CA THR A 112 -21.66 -4.24 7.26
C THR A 112 -20.60 -4.98 6.47
N TRP A 113 -19.90 -5.94 7.10
CA TRP A 113 -18.76 -6.62 6.48
C TRP A 113 -19.11 -7.32 5.16
N VAL A 114 -20.20 -8.10 5.12
CA VAL A 114 -20.63 -8.82 3.92
C VAL A 114 -20.98 -7.84 2.81
N GLN A 115 -21.81 -6.83 3.12
CA GLN A 115 -22.22 -5.81 2.16
C GLN A 115 -21.00 -5.08 1.55
N ARG A 116 -20.06 -4.64 2.38
CA ARG A 116 -18.83 -3.96 1.91
C ARG A 116 -17.98 -4.86 1.01
N LYS A 117 -17.89 -6.16 1.32
CA LYS A 117 -17.15 -7.12 0.48
C LYS A 117 -17.86 -7.37 -0.86
N GLU A 118 -19.18 -7.46 -0.88
CA GLU A 118 -19.97 -7.58 -2.11
C GLU A 118 -19.80 -6.33 -2.99
N GLU A 119 -19.88 -5.13 -2.42
CA GLU A 119 -19.67 -3.87 -3.12
C GLU A 119 -18.26 -3.77 -3.70
N SER A 120 -17.22 -4.12 -2.92
CA SER A 120 -15.83 -4.14 -3.38
C SER A 120 -15.62 -5.12 -4.53
N LEU A 121 -16.20 -6.33 -4.46
CA LEU A 121 -16.12 -7.32 -5.53
C LEU A 121 -16.83 -6.85 -6.81
N LEU A 122 -18.01 -6.22 -6.67
CA LEU A 122 -18.74 -5.67 -7.81
C LEU A 122 -17.96 -4.54 -8.48
N MET A 123 -17.40 -3.62 -7.71
CA MET A 123 -16.54 -2.54 -8.20
C MET A 123 -15.35 -3.10 -8.97
N LEU A 124 -14.68 -4.13 -8.44
CA LEU A 124 -13.55 -4.78 -9.08
C LEU A 124 -13.91 -5.46 -10.39
N GLN A 125 -15.09 -6.09 -10.47
CA GLN A 125 -15.60 -6.72 -11.69
C GLN A 125 -15.89 -5.69 -12.78
N MET A 126 -16.43 -4.53 -12.40
CA MET A 126 -16.87 -3.48 -13.31
C MET A 126 -15.74 -2.55 -13.75
N THR A 127 -14.67 -2.39 -12.95
CA THR A 127 -13.57 -1.51 -13.34
C THR A 127 -12.79 -2.05 -14.53
N PRO A 128 -12.55 -1.24 -15.58
CA PRO A 128 -11.63 -1.61 -16.66
C PRO A 128 -10.16 -1.41 -16.28
N ASP A 129 -9.87 -0.76 -15.15
CA ASP A 129 -8.53 -0.37 -14.72
C ASP A 129 -7.75 -1.58 -14.20
N LEU A 130 -6.71 -1.96 -14.96
CA LEU A 130 -5.85 -3.08 -14.60
C LEU A 130 -5.00 -2.78 -13.36
N ASP A 131 -4.60 -1.53 -13.14
CA ASP A 131 -3.78 -1.12 -11.99
C ASP A 131 -4.55 -1.30 -10.68
N VAL A 132 -5.83 -0.93 -10.68
CA VAL A 132 -6.72 -1.19 -9.54
C VAL A 132 -6.84 -2.69 -9.25
N LYS A 133 -6.95 -3.52 -10.29
CA LYS A 133 -7.01 -4.98 -10.14
C LYS A 133 -5.71 -5.58 -9.60
N ILE A 134 -4.55 -5.09 -10.04
CA ILE A 134 -3.24 -5.53 -9.54
C ILE A 134 -3.08 -5.15 -8.07
N LEU A 135 -3.44 -3.92 -7.70
CA LEU A 135 -3.38 -3.44 -6.33
C LEU A 135 -4.24 -4.31 -5.40
N TRP A 136 -5.50 -4.50 -5.78
CA TRP A 136 -6.44 -5.36 -5.04
C TRP A 136 -5.93 -6.80 -4.91
N LEU A 137 -5.40 -7.38 -5.99
CA LEU A 137 -4.84 -8.73 -5.98
C LEU A 137 -3.65 -8.83 -5.03
N GLY A 138 -2.76 -7.82 -4.99
CA GLY A 138 -1.63 -7.75 -4.09
C GLY A 138 -2.07 -7.83 -2.62
N ASP A 139 -3.07 -7.04 -2.24
CA ASP A 139 -3.65 -7.07 -0.88
C ASP A 139 -4.24 -8.44 -0.55
N LYS A 140 -5.09 -8.98 -1.43
CA LYS A 140 -5.76 -10.28 -1.17
C LYS A 140 -4.76 -11.44 -1.09
N LEU A 141 -3.71 -11.45 -1.91
CA LEU A 141 -2.66 -12.47 -1.82
C LEU A 141 -1.89 -12.39 -0.50
N SER A 142 -1.53 -11.19 -0.04
CA SER A 142 -0.91 -11.01 1.27
C SER A 142 -1.81 -11.48 2.42
N ASN A 143 -3.10 -11.15 2.35
CA ASN A 143 -4.08 -11.60 3.35
C ASN A 143 -4.22 -13.13 3.37
N ILE A 144 -4.34 -13.80 2.21
CA ILE A 144 -4.43 -15.26 2.12
C ILE A 144 -3.18 -15.94 2.69
N ARG A 145 -1.99 -15.41 2.40
CA ARG A 145 -0.74 -15.95 2.97
C ARG A 145 -0.71 -15.87 4.48
N SER A 146 -1.34 -14.84 5.05
CA SER A 146 -1.45 -14.69 6.51
C SER A 146 -2.35 -15.73 7.16
N PHE A 147 -3.33 -16.30 6.45
CA PHE A 147 -4.20 -17.37 6.98
C PHE A 147 -3.56 -18.75 7.00
N ASN A 148 -2.51 -18.95 6.22
CA ASN A 148 -1.83 -20.26 6.08
C ASN A 148 -0.57 -20.37 6.98
N ARG A 149 -0.34 -19.44 7.86
CA ARG A 149 0.73 -19.44 8.86
C ARG A 149 0.13 -19.69 10.24
#